data_f21888073dd373c1ea0fdc3b65b5c592
#
_entry.id   f21888073dd373c1ea0fdc3b65b5c592
#
_cell.length_a   1.000
_cell.length_b   1.000
_cell.length_c   1.000
_cell.angle_alpha   90.00
_cell.angle_beta   90.00
_cell.angle_gamma   90.00
#
_symmetry.space_group_name_H-M   'P 1'
#
loop_
_entity.id
_entity.type
_entity.pdbx_description
1 polymer ?
#
loop_
_entity_poly.entity_id
_entity_poly.type
_entity_poly.pdbx_seq_one_letter_code
_entity_poly.pdbx_strand_id
1 'polypeptide(L)'
;MRQRIENELSVTVEGVDLNTVRDLVFWVRQEKVFLEYVPEVADGGTMLVHIPKEDAMRLWNSDVEMQFAFTTQDGRPLASDIVRMSVERLLKEAGYGPD
;
A
#
# COMPACT_ATOMS: atom_id res chain seq x y z
N MET A 1 -4.92 -7.13 -3.25
CA MET A 1 -5.00 -6.02 -4.21
C MET A 1 -5.56 -6.51 -5.53
N ARG A 2 -6.35 -5.71 -6.18
CA ARG A 2 -6.93 -6.06 -7.47
C ARG A 2 -6.32 -5.24 -8.58
N GLN A 3 -6.12 -5.88 -9.73
CA GLN A 3 -5.59 -5.25 -10.92
C GLN A 3 -6.63 -4.35 -11.58
N ARG A 4 -6.20 -3.21 -12.10
CA ARG A 4 -6.98 -2.30 -12.97
C ARG A 4 -8.18 -1.61 -12.33
N ILE A 5 -8.29 -1.63 -11.03
CA ILE A 5 -9.23 -0.80 -10.30
C ILE A 5 -8.51 -0.07 -9.19
N GLU A 6 -9.12 0.97 -8.65
CA GLU A 6 -8.52 1.58 -7.48
C GLU A 6 -8.64 0.63 -6.29
N ASN A 7 -7.65 0.67 -5.45
CA ASN A 7 -7.58 -0.15 -4.25
C ASN A 7 -7.36 0.74 -3.04
N GLU A 8 -7.97 0.35 -1.93
CA GLU A 8 -7.67 0.95 -0.65
C GLU A 8 -7.17 -0.14 0.27
N LEU A 9 -5.96 0.05 0.79
CA LEU A 9 -5.35 -0.90 1.70
C LEU A 9 -5.41 -0.34 3.11
N SER A 10 -5.86 -1.16 4.05
CA SER A 10 -5.86 -0.82 5.46
C SER A 10 -4.73 -1.60 6.12
N VAL A 11 -3.77 -0.88 6.69
CA VAL A 11 -2.58 -1.49 7.31
C VAL A 11 -2.58 -1.13 8.79
N THR A 12 -2.61 -2.15 9.63
CA THR A 12 -2.57 -1.98 11.08
C THR A 12 -1.13 -2.17 11.56
N VAL A 13 -0.65 -1.23 12.35
CA VAL A 13 0.70 -1.24 12.90
C VAL A 13 0.60 -1.30 14.42
N GLU A 14 1.15 -2.35 15.00
CA GLU A 14 1.14 -2.52 16.45
C GLU A 14 2.33 -1.84 17.10
N GLY A 15 2.11 -1.33 18.29
CA GLY A 15 3.19 -0.77 19.10
C GLY A 15 3.64 0.63 18.72
N VAL A 16 2.97 1.28 17.77
CA VAL A 16 3.30 2.63 17.32
C VAL A 16 2.03 3.44 17.19
N ASP A 17 2.06 4.66 17.72
CA ASP A 17 0.98 5.63 17.50
C ASP A 17 1.31 6.44 16.25
N LEU A 18 0.62 6.14 15.16
CA LEU A 18 0.85 6.79 13.87
C LEU A 18 0.52 8.27 13.87
N ASN A 19 -0.22 8.76 14.86
CA ASN A 19 -0.49 10.19 15.00
C ASN A 19 0.76 10.97 15.46
N THR A 20 1.77 10.27 15.96
CA THR A 20 2.98 10.91 16.51
C THR A 20 4.17 10.83 15.58
N VAL A 21 4.08 10.08 14.48
CA VAL A 21 5.21 9.91 13.57
C VAL A 21 5.19 10.96 12.46
N ARG A 22 6.33 11.12 11.80
CA ARG A 22 6.51 12.05 10.69
C ARG A 22 6.96 11.29 9.45
N ASP A 23 6.77 11.89 8.29
CA ASP A 23 7.30 11.38 7.02
C ASP A 23 6.85 9.95 6.73
N LEU A 24 5.60 9.64 7.08
CA LEU A 24 5.03 8.34 6.79
C LEU A 24 4.91 8.15 5.29
N VAL A 25 5.49 7.05 4.79
CA VAL A 25 5.50 6.74 3.37
C VAL A 25 5.26 5.24 3.20
N PHE A 26 4.59 4.89 2.12
CA PHE A 26 4.27 3.50 1.80
C PHE A 26 4.72 3.22 0.37
N TRP A 27 5.44 2.12 0.17
CA TRP A 27 5.96 1.72 -1.14
C TRP A 27 5.35 0.41 -1.61
N VAL A 28 5.11 0.34 -2.91
CA VAL A 28 4.70 -0.89 -3.61
C VAL A 28 5.67 -1.09 -4.75
N ARG A 29 6.24 -2.29 -4.87
CA ARG A 29 7.18 -2.62 -5.93
C ARG A 29 6.81 -3.92 -6.59
N GLN A 30 6.88 -3.94 -7.92
CA GLN A 30 6.73 -5.14 -8.73
C GLN A 30 7.65 -5.00 -9.94
N GLU A 31 8.70 -5.80 -10.00
CA GLU A 31 9.71 -5.73 -11.06
C GLU A 31 10.24 -4.30 -11.24
N LYS A 32 9.93 -3.67 -12.38
CA LYS A 32 10.38 -2.33 -12.69
C LYS A 32 9.39 -1.24 -12.25
N VAL A 33 8.24 -1.64 -11.75
CA VAL A 33 7.23 -0.69 -11.27
C VAL A 33 7.49 -0.39 -9.81
N PHE A 34 7.62 0.89 -9.49
CA PHE A 34 7.80 1.36 -8.13
C PHE A 34 6.82 2.49 -7.86
N LEU A 35 5.99 2.31 -6.85
CA LEU A 35 4.94 3.26 -6.49
C LEU A 35 5.17 3.73 -5.05
N GLU A 36 4.95 5.03 -4.84
CA GLU A 36 5.13 5.63 -3.53
C GLU A 36 3.90 6.44 -3.15
N TYR A 37 3.45 6.27 -1.91
CA TYR A 37 2.25 6.93 -1.42
C TYR A 37 2.48 7.51 -0.03
N VAL A 38 1.74 8.58 0.27
CA VAL A 38 1.64 9.11 1.63
C VAL A 38 0.32 8.61 2.20
N PRO A 39 0.35 7.65 3.13
CA PRO A 39 -0.88 7.11 3.70
C PRO A 39 -1.63 8.12 4.54
N GLU A 40 -2.93 7.91 4.65
CA GLU A 40 -3.78 8.64 5.59
C GLU A 40 -3.86 7.85 6.89
N VAL A 41 -3.70 8.53 8.02
CA VAL A 41 -3.83 7.89 9.33
C VAL A 41 -5.30 7.90 9.71
N ALA A 42 -5.91 6.72 9.79
CA ALA A 42 -7.33 6.57 10.15
C ALA A 42 -7.53 6.66 11.67
N ASP A 43 -6.63 6.00 12.41
CA ASP A 43 -6.53 6.10 13.85
C ASP A 43 -5.07 5.86 14.24
N GLY A 44 -4.77 5.87 15.54
CA GLY A 44 -3.39 5.74 15.99
C GLY A 44 -2.67 4.46 15.58
N GLY A 45 -3.40 3.42 15.21
CA GLY A 45 -2.81 2.13 14.84
C GLY A 45 -3.02 1.73 13.38
N THR A 46 -3.78 2.50 12.60
CA THR A 46 -4.16 2.11 11.25
C THR A 46 -3.89 3.21 10.24
N MET A 47 -3.27 2.84 9.13
CA MET A 47 -3.09 3.73 7.98
C MET A 47 -3.90 3.23 6.79
N LEU A 48 -4.39 4.14 5.97
CA LEU A 48 -5.09 3.85 4.74
C LEU A 48 -4.22 4.26 3.56
N VAL A 49 -4.00 3.34 2.64
CA VAL A 49 -3.21 3.58 1.44
C VAL A 49 -4.14 3.48 0.24
N HIS A 50 -4.29 4.59 -0.47
CA HIS A 50 -5.13 4.64 -1.66
C HIS A 50 -4.28 4.48 -2.91
N ILE A 51 -4.51 3.40 -3.66
CA ILE A 51 -3.81 3.12 -4.91
C ILE A 51 -4.78 3.43 -6.04
N PRO A 52 -4.56 4.53 -6.78
CA PRO A 52 -5.48 4.91 -7.85
C PRO A 52 -5.48 3.90 -9.00
N LYS A 53 -6.55 3.90 -9.76
CA LYS A 53 -6.73 2.98 -10.88
C LYS A 53 -5.56 3.02 -11.86
N GLU A 54 -5.04 4.20 -12.15
CA GLU A 54 -3.93 4.38 -13.08
C GLU A 54 -2.70 3.60 -12.63
N ASP A 55 -2.43 3.61 -11.34
CA ASP A 55 -1.28 2.90 -10.79
C ASP A 55 -1.53 1.39 -10.75
N ALA A 56 -2.76 1.00 -10.38
CA ALA A 56 -3.12 -0.42 -10.34
C ALA A 56 -3.04 -1.06 -11.74
N MET A 57 -3.28 -0.28 -12.79
CA MET A 57 -3.16 -0.76 -14.17
C MET A 57 -1.72 -1.09 -14.57
N ARG A 58 -0.74 -0.60 -13.84
CA ARG A 58 0.68 -0.87 -14.10
C ARG A 58 1.15 -2.18 -13.49
N LEU A 59 0.33 -2.80 -12.66
CA LEU A 59 0.69 -4.02 -11.93
C LEU A 59 0.18 -5.26 -12.65
N TRP A 60 1.00 -6.33 -12.59
CA TRP A 60 0.64 -7.64 -13.12
C TRP A 60 -0.11 -8.45 -12.06
N ASN A 61 -0.77 -9.51 -12.48
CA ASN A 61 -1.43 -10.43 -11.55
C ASN A 61 -0.43 -11.39 -10.90
N SER A 62 0.56 -10.83 -10.24
CA SER A 62 1.56 -11.57 -9.49
C SER A 62 1.82 -10.85 -8.17
N ASP A 63 2.74 -11.34 -7.37
CA ASP A 63 3.03 -10.73 -6.08
C ASP A 63 3.68 -9.37 -6.23
N VAL A 64 3.32 -8.47 -5.34
CA VAL A 64 4.01 -7.20 -5.14
C VAL A 64 4.69 -7.22 -3.78
N GLU A 65 5.75 -6.46 -3.65
CA GLU A 65 6.41 -6.21 -2.38
C GLU A 65 5.93 -4.88 -1.84
N MET A 66 5.67 -4.82 -0.54
CA MET A 66 5.22 -3.61 0.13
C MET A 66 6.08 -3.34 1.34
N GLN A 67 6.29 -2.07 1.61
CA GLN A 67 7.04 -1.63 2.78
C GLN A 67 6.57 -0.23 3.16
N PHE A 68 6.58 0.09 4.45
CA PHE A 68 6.33 1.44 4.89
C PHE A 68 7.47 1.91 5.80
N ALA A 69 7.62 3.23 5.91
CA ALA A 69 8.64 3.83 6.75
C ALA A 69 8.12 5.13 7.35
N PHE A 70 8.71 5.55 8.45
CA PHE A 70 8.37 6.80 9.10
C PHE A 70 9.53 7.24 10.00
N THR A 71 9.43 8.47 10.49
CA THR A 71 10.37 9.00 11.48
C THR A 71 9.64 9.19 12.80
N THR A 72 10.21 8.71 13.88
CA THR A 72 9.62 8.82 15.21
C THR A 72 9.72 10.26 15.72
N GLN A 73 8.99 10.57 16.80
CA GLN A 73 9.03 11.90 17.42
C GLN A 73 10.44 12.33 17.83
N ASP A 74 11.26 11.39 18.27
CA ASP A 74 12.65 11.64 18.67
C ASP A 74 13.64 11.62 17.50
N GLY A 75 13.13 11.57 16.27
CA GLY A 75 13.96 11.72 15.07
C GLY A 75 14.57 10.44 14.52
N ARG A 76 14.14 9.26 14.97
CA ARG A 76 14.69 8.00 14.46
C ARG A 76 13.90 7.51 13.25
N PRO A 77 14.56 7.26 12.11
CA PRO A 77 13.89 6.64 10.98
C PRO A 77 13.71 5.13 11.22
N LEU A 78 12.51 4.63 10.95
CA LEU A 78 12.20 3.21 11.06
C LEU A 78 11.48 2.76 9.80
N ALA A 79 11.68 1.50 9.44
CA ALA A 79 11.01 0.89 8.29
C ALA A 79 10.47 -0.48 8.68
N SER A 80 9.35 -0.86 8.06
CA SER A 80 8.77 -2.18 8.25
C SER A 80 9.59 -3.24 7.50
N ASP A 81 9.32 -4.50 7.80
CA ASP A 81 9.76 -5.59 6.95
C ASP A 81 9.04 -5.50 5.59
N ILE A 82 9.66 -6.10 4.58
CA ILE A 82 9.02 -6.22 3.27
C ILE A 82 7.97 -7.33 3.35
N VAL A 83 6.75 -7.01 2.92
CA VAL A 83 5.63 -7.95 2.90
C VAL A 83 5.21 -8.16 1.45
N ARG A 84 4.83 -9.38 1.11
CA ARG A 84 4.34 -9.72 -0.22
C ARG A 84 2.83 -9.85 -0.20
N MET A 85 2.20 -9.35 -1.25
CA MET A 85 0.76 -9.46 -1.46
C MET A 85 0.51 -9.81 -2.92
N SER A 86 -0.43 -10.72 -3.17
CA SER A 86 -0.79 -11.06 -4.55
C SER A 86 -1.70 -10.00 -5.15
N VAL A 87 -1.54 -9.79 -6.45
CA VAL A 87 -2.42 -8.94 -7.24
C VAL A 87 -3.38 -9.86 -7.97
N GLU A 88 -4.68 -9.73 -7.67
CA GLU A 88 -5.71 -10.56 -8.27
C GLU A 88 -6.09 -10.04 -9.65
N ARG A 89 -6.24 -10.97 -10.59
CA ARG A 89 -6.75 -10.64 -11.90
C ARG A 89 -8.21 -10.22 -11.81
N LEU A 90 -8.55 -9.12 -12.46
CA LEU A 90 -9.92 -8.63 -12.47
C LEU A 90 -10.70 -9.26 -13.62
N LEU A 91 -11.62 -10.18 -13.31
CA LEU A 91 -12.39 -10.90 -14.31
C LEU A 91 -13.27 -9.96 -15.12
N LYS A 92 -13.73 -8.90 -14.53
CA LYS A 92 -14.55 -7.92 -15.24
C LYS A 92 -13.79 -7.26 -16.37
N GLU A 93 -12.50 -7.08 -16.23
CA GLU A 93 -11.66 -6.58 -17.31
C GLU A 93 -11.68 -7.51 -18.52
N ALA A 94 -11.98 -8.78 -18.29
CA ALA A 94 -12.14 -9.75 -19.35
C ALA A 94 -13.55 -9.72 -19.97
N GLY A 95 -14.38 -8.77 -19.58
CA GLY A 95 -15.69 -8.55 -20.17
C GLY A 95 -16.84 -9.30 -19.52
N TYR A 96 -16.64 -9.82 -18.33
CA TYR A 96 -17.71 -10.54 -17.61
C TYR A 96 -17.51 -10.41 -16.11
N GLY A 97 -18.50 -10.92 -15.41
CA GLY A 97 -18.52 -10.88 -13.96
C GLY A 97 -19.07 -9.57 -13.45
N PRO A 98 -19.68 -9.60 -12.28
CA PRO A 98 -20.10 -8.37 -11.63
C PRO A 98 -18.87 -7.66 -11.10
N ASP A 99 -19.05 -6.45 -10.82
CA ASP A 99 -18.02 -5.69 -10.18
C ASP A 99 -18.04 -5.81 -8.72
#